data_c0ade8cf8396239e359398cd5fa7ae59
#
_entry.id   c0ade8cf8396239e359398cd5fa7ae59
#
_cell.length_a   1.000
_cell.length_b   1.000
_cell.length_c   1.000
_cell.angle_alpha   90.00
_cell.angle_beta   90.00
_cell.angle_gamma   90.00
#
_symmetry.space_group_name_H-M   'P 1'
#
loop_
_entity.id
_entity.type
_entity.pdbx_description
1 polymer ?
#
loop_
_entity_poly.entity_id
_entity_poly.type
_entity_poly.pdbx_seq_one_letter_code
_entity_poly.pdbx_strand_id
1 'polypeptide(L)' 'MHEVQLSDMEARVYEAVAALEARGQVPYPDQIAEEAGLTEAEVDAPLRQLTERNLLHREDSPMAGLDFGPRWCARQLA' A
#
# COMPACT_ATOMS: atom_id res chain seq x y z
N MET A 1 -25.66 6.25 -2.41
CA MET A 1 -24.51 5.97 -1.56
C MET A 1 -23.58 5.00 -2.25
N HIS A 2 -22.37 5.43 -2.50
CA HIS A 2 -21.40 4.61 -3.22
C HIS A 2 -20.48 3.92 -2.24
N GLU A 3 -20.61 2.62 -2.16
CA GLU A 3 -19.63 1.86 -1.42
C GLU A 3 -18.48 1.55 -2.36
N VAL A 4 -17.27 1.84 -1.89
CA VAL A 4 -16.08 1.45 -2.63
C VAL A 4 -15.91 -0.04 -2.40
N GLN A 5 -16.22 -0.82 -3.44
CA GLN A 5 -16.01 -2.26 -3.36
C GLN A 5 -14.60 -2.56 -3.80
N LEU A 6 -13.82 -3.08 -2.88
CA LEU A 6 -12.48 -3.54 -3.16
C LEU A 6 -12.52 -5.05 -3.39
N SER A 7 -11.69 -5.53 -4.32
CA SER A 7 -11.50 -6.96 -4.47
C SER A 7 -10.82 -7.50 -3.20
N ASP A 8 -10.85 -8.81 -3.00
CA ASP A 8 -10.19 -9.42 -1.84
C ASP A 8 -8.71 -9.05 -1.79
N MET A 9 -8.05 -9.05 -2.94
CA MET A 9 -6.63 -8.69 -3.03
C MET A 9 -6.41 -7.24 -2.67
N GLU A 10 -7.24 -6.35 -3.19
CA GLU A 10 -7.13 -4.92 -2.89
C GLU A 10 -7.38 -4.65 -1.40
N ALA A 11 -8.37 -5.31 -0.82
CA ALA A 11 -8.68 -5.16 0.59
C ALA A 11 -7.51 -5.62 1.46
N ARG A 12 -6.90 -6.76 1.13
CA ARG A 12 -5.76 -7.28 1.86
C ARG A 12 -4.58 -6.33 1.81
N VAL A 13 -4.30 -5.79 0.63
CA VAL A 13 -3.19 -4.87 0.45
C VAL A 13 -3.44 -3.57 1.20
N TYR A 14 -4.65 -3.02 1.12
CA TYR A 14 -5.00 -1.81 1.84
C TYR A 14 -4.86 -2.01 3.36
N GLU A 15 -5.39 -3.12 3.88
CA GLU A 15 -5.29 -3.42 5.30
C GLU A 15 -3.84 -3.62 5.73
N ALA A 16 -3.02 -4.24 4.87
CA ALA A 16 -1.61 -4.43 5.17
C ALA A 16 -0.89 -3.10 5.31
N VAL A 17 -1.15 -2.17 4.40
CA VAL A 17 -0.54 -0.83 4.46
C VAL A 17 -0.97 -0.13 5.75
N ALA A 18 -2.26 -0.15 6.06
CA ALA A 18 -2.78 0.49 7.27
C ALA A 18 -2.19 -0.13 8.53
N ALA A 19 -2.06 -1.46 8.58
CA ALA A 19 -1.51 -2.15 9.73
C ALA A 19 -0.03 -1.81 9.93
N LEU A 20 0.74 -1.74 8.86
CA LEU A 20 2.15 -1.37 8.95
C LEU A 20 2.32 0.05 9.47
N GLU A 21 1.52 0.98 8.97
CA GLU A 21 1.56 2.36 9.45
C GLU A 21 1.16 2.47 10.92
N ALA A 22 0.15 1.70 11.33
CA ALA A 22 -0.30 1.70 12.71
C ALA A 22 0.79 1.21 13.67
N ARG A 23 1.69 0.34 13.18
CA ARG A 23 2.82 -0.14 13.98
C ARG A 23 4.06 0.73 13.86
N GLY A 24 3.97 1.83 13.12
CA GLY A 24 5.10 2.71 12.89
C GLY A 24 6.12 2.18 11.90
N GLN A 25 5.73 1.21 11.09
CA GLN A 25 6.60 0.65 10.05
C GLN A 25 6.29 1.29 8.71
N VAL A 26 7.32 1.40 7.87
CA VAL A 26 7.17 1.99 6.55
C VAL A 26 6.64 0.92 5.59
N PRO A 27 5.53 1.19 4.88
CA PRO A 27 4.95 0.21 3.96
C PRO A 27 5.68 0.13 2.62
N TYR A 28 6.78 -0.58 2.59
CA TYR A 28 7.47 -0.92 1.34
C TYR A 28 6.82 -2.16 0.72
N PRO A 29 6.97 -2.38 -0.59
CA PRO A 29 6.32 -3.50 -1.27
C PRO A 29 6.59 -4.87 -0.64
N ASP A 30 7.81 -5.13 -0.21
CA ASP A 30 8.16 -6.40 0.42
C ASP A 30 7.46 -6.57 1.76
N GLN A 31 7.37 -5.48 2.53
CA GLN A 31 6.67 -5.49 3.81
C GLN A 31 5.16 -5.68 3.62
N ILE A 32 4.61 -4.99 2.62
CA ILE A 32 3.19 -5.11 2.31
C ILE A 32 2.86 -6.54 1.89
N ALA A 33 3.69 -7.13 1.04
CA ALA A 33 3.48 -8.50 0.58
C ALA A 33 3.48 -9.47 1.75
N GLU A 34 4.45 -9.35 2.64
CA GLU A 34 4.56 -10.22 3.80
C GLU A 34 3.34 -10.06 4.72
N GLU A 35 2.95 -8.82 5.00
CA GLU A 35 1.82 -8.55 5.87
C GLU A 35 0.50 -9.07 5.26
N ALA A 36 0.35 -8.94 3.95
CA ALA A 36 -0.86 -9.39 3.27
C ALA A 36 -0.89 -10.90 2.98
N GLY A 37 0.23 -11.58 3.16
CA GLY A 37 0.34 -12.99 2.83
C GLY A 37 0.40 -13.24 1.32
N LEU A 38 1.00 -12.32 0.58
CA LEU A 38 1.09 -12.36 -0.87
C LEU A 38 2.55 -12.24 -1.29
N THR A 39 2.81 -12.48 -2.58
CA THR A 39 4.13 -12.21 -3.14
C THR A 39 4.21 -10.75 -3.58
N GLU A 40 5.43 -10.25 -3.79
CA GLU A 40 5.61 -8.89 -4.29
C GLU A 40 4.95 -8.70 -5.65
N ALA A 41 5.00 -9.71 -6.50
CA ALA A 41 4.34 -9.66 -7.80
C ALA A 41 2.83 -9.54 -7.67
N GLU A 42 2.25 -10.20 -6.66
CA GLU A 42 0.82 -10.18 -6.43
C GLU A 42 0.32 -8.85 -5.88
N VAL A 43 1.16 -8.11 -5.15
CA VAL A 43 0.72 -6.83 -4.59
C VAL A 43 0.85 -5.67 -5.57
N ASP A 44 1.58 -5.83 -6.66
CA ASP A 44 1.83 -4.74 -7.60
C ASP A 44 0.54 -4.18 -8.20
N ALA A 45 -0.31 -5.03 -8.75
CA ALA A 45 -1.56 -4.59 -9.37
C ALA A 45 -2.52 -3.96 -8.36
N PRO A 46 -2.78 -4.58 -7.19
CA PRO A 46 -3.63 -3.95 -6.17
C PRO A 46 -3.10 -2.61 -5.70
N LEU A 47 -1.78 -2.48 -5.50
CA LEU A 47 -1.19 -1.21 -5.08
C LEU A 47 -1.44 -0.13 -6.12
N ARG A 48 -1.28 -0.46 -7.39
CA ARG A 48 -1.51 0.49 -8.49
C ARG A 48 -2.97 0.91 -8.54
N GLN A 49 -3.89 -0.06 -8.45
CA GLN A 49 -5.32 0.23 -8.49
C GLN A 49 -5.77 1.08 -7.33
N LEU A 50 -5.30 0.79 -6.13
CA LEU A 50 -5.64 1.58 -4.94
C LEU A 50 -5.10 3.00 -5.05
N THR A 51 -3.91 3.15 -5.62
CA THR A 51 -3.31 4.47 -5.85
C THR A 51 -4.13 5.27 -6.85
N GLU A 52 -4.57 4.62 -7.93
CA GLU A 52 -5.40 5.27 -8.94
C GLU A 52 -6.75 5.73 -8.39
N ARG A 53 -7.28 5.00 -7.41
CA ARG A 53 -8.53 5.36 -6.74
C ARG A 53 -8.35 6.34 -5.60
N ASN A 54 -7.14 6.82 -5.38
CA ASN A 54 -6.78 7.73 -4.29
C ASN A 54 -7.00 7.15 -2.88
N LEU A 55 -6.99 5.84 -2.76
CA LEU A 55 -7.07 5.19 -1.45
C LEU A 55 -5.69 5.02 -0.83
N LEU A 56 -4.67 4.95 -1.67
CA LEU A 56 -3.27 4.95 -1.23
C LEU A 56 -2.53 6.07 -1.92
N HIS A 57 -1.49 6.55 -1.28
CA HIS A 57 -0.59 7.54 -1.84
C HIS A 57 0.80 6.93 -1.97
N ARG A 58 1.39 7.05 -3.14
CA ARG A 58 2.75 6.59 -3.39
C ARG A 58 3.73 7.73 -3.15
N GLU A 59 4.72 7.48 -2.32
CA GLU A 59 5.80 8.42 -2.09
C GLU A 59 7.11 7.81 -2.55
N ASP A 60 7.82 8.53 -3.40
CA ASP A 60 9.17 8.15 -3.77
C ASP A 60 10.13 8.67 -2.71
N SER A 61 11.20 7.90 -2.46
CA SER A 61 12.19 8.31 -1.48
C SER A 61 12.89 9.58 -1.95
N PRO A 62 12.84 10.65 -1.18
CA PRO A 62 13.48 11.91 -1.59
C PRO A 62 14.97 11.98 -1.27
N MET A 63 15.53 10.98 -0.60
CA MET A 63 16.91 11.04 -0.15
C MET A 63 17.84 10.38 -1.14
N ALA A 64 18.75 11.19 -1.67
CA ALA A 64 19.80 10.70 -2.56
C ALA A 64 20.69 9.71 -1.81
N GLY A 65 20.91 8.55 -2.41
CA GLY A 65 21.79 7.54 -1.85
C GLY A 65 21.10 6.48 -1.00
N LEU A 66 19.83 6.70 -0.66
CA LEU A 66 19.05 5.71 0.07
C LEU A 66 17.85 5.33 -0.79
N ASP A 67 18.06 4.38 -1.66
CA ASP A 67 17.00 3.93 -2.56
C ASP A 67 16.35 2.67 -2.00
N PHE A 68 15.34 2.86 -1.18
CA PHE A 68 14.53 1.76 -0.67
C PHE A 68 13.30 1.53 -1.53
N GLY A 69 13.22 2.24 -2.64
CA GLY A 69 12.08 2.17 -3.52
C GLY A 69 10.89 2.97 -3.01
N PRO A 70 9.78 2.95 -3.76
CA PRO A 70 8.60 3.70 -3.38
C PRO A 70 7.90 3.04 -2.18
N ARG A 71 7.27 3.87 -1.36
CA ARG A 71 6.42 3.40 -0.27
C ARG A 71 5.00 3.88 -0.50
N TRP A 72 4.06 3.21 0.10
CA TRP A 72 2.66 3.59 0.02
C TRP A 72 2.14 3.98 1.40
N CYS A 73 1.23 4.93 1.40
CA CYS A 73 0.59 5.40 2.63
C CYS A 73 -0.91 5.33 2.44
N ALA A 74 -1.63 4.88 3.46
CA ALA A 74 -3.08 4.88 3.41
C ALA A 74 -3.58 6.32 3.53
N ARG A 75 -4.50 6.70 2.67
CA ARG A 75 -5.12 8.00 2.76
C ARG A 75 -6.28 7.94 3.73
N GLN A 76 -6.35 8.94 4.58
CA GLN A 76 -7.51 9.09 5.43
C GLN A 76 -8.63 9.71 4.62
N LEU A 77 -9.70 8.96 4.52
CA LEU A 77 -10.92 9.48 3.94
C LEU A 77 -11.66 10.22 5.04
N ALA A 78 -11.49 11.52 5.02
CA ALA A 78 -12.18 12.35 5.99
C ALA A 78 -13.65 12.49 5.62
#